data_d7efc4c691ff355971d9b4abbe75fc5c
#
_entry.id   d7efc4c691ff355971d9b4abbe75fc5c
#
_cell.length_a   1.000
_cell.length_b   1.000
_cell.length_c   1.000
_cell.angle_alpha   90.00
_cell.angle_beta   90.00
_cell.angle_gamma   90.00
#
_symmetry.space_group_name_H-M   'P 1'
#
loop_
_entity.id
_entity.type
_entity.pdbx_description
1 polymer ?
#
loop_
_entity_poly.entity_id
_entity_poly.type
_entity_poly.pdbx_seq_one_letter_code
_entity_poly.pdbx_strand_id
1 'polypeptide(L)'
;MRFHIVFRTGIGLMILSPETNLQALAHACIAHEATHVEHEGHLYRTFPGIYGRPLECGNRSRQTFLKAIDVWSEYAACRSSASFRPEAMEEFEGIFCRALEDSFAASTAQVASYRQDRNFGSKEPMT
;
A
#
# COMPACT_ATOMS: atom_id res chain seq x y z
N MET A 1 -2.03 23.61 -3.54
CA MET A 1 -2.67 22.38 -4.03
C MET A 1 -3.91 22.13 -3.16
N ARG A 2 -5.02 21.67 -3.71
CA ARG A 2 -6.24 21.31 -2.95
C ARG A 2 -6.47 19.84 -3.15
N PHE A 3 -6.76 19.12 -2.07
CA PHE A 3 -7.11 17.70 -2.07
C PHE A 3 -8.60 17.57 -1.76
N HIS A 4 -9.22 16.56 -2.32
CA HIS A 4 -10.60 16.22 -2.07
C HIS A 4 -10.67 14.73 -1.69
N ILE A 5 -11.33 14.44 -0.59
CA ILE A 5 -11.63 13.07 -0.18
C ILE A 5 -13.07 12.80 -0.56
N VAL A 6 -13.30 11.75 -1.33
CA VAL A 6 -14.64 11.33 -1.76
C VAL A 6 -14.94 9.98 -1.13
N PHE A 7 -15.92 9.96 -0.25
CA PHE A 7 -16.37 8.72 0.38
C PHE A 7 -17.59 8.15 -0.32
N ARG A 8 -17.71 6.84 -0.31
CA ARG A 8 -18.97 6.18 -0.69
C ARG A 8 -20.06 6.55 0.31
N THR A 9 -21.30 6.64 -0.15
CA THR A 9 -22.49 6.95 0.69
C THR A 9 -22.58 6.06 1.94
N GLY A 10 -22.10 4.80 1.85
CA GLY A 10 -22.04 3.88 2.98
C GLY A 10 -21.27 4.42 4.19
N ILE A 11 -20.17 5.14 3.99
CA ILE A 11 -19.39 5.73 5.09
C ILE A 11 -20.23 6.81 5.80
N GLY A 12 -20.95 7.66 5.06
CA GLY A 12 -21.86 8.63 5.63
C GLY A 12 -22.99 7.99 6.45
N LEU A 13 -23.55 6.88 5.97
CA LEU A 13 -24.57 6.12 6.70
C LEU A 13 -24.02 5.49 7.98
N MET A 14 -22.79 4.99 7.95
CA MET A 14 -22.14 4.43 9.14
C MET A 14 -21.90 5.48 10.23
N ILE A 15 -21.54 6.73 9.86
CA ILE A 15 -21.38 7.83 10.82
C ILE A 15 -22.71 8.13 11.55
N LEU A 16 -23.83 8.06 10.83
CA LEU A 16 -25.16 8.31 11.36
C LEU A 16 -25.80 7.10 12.02
N SER A 17 -25.15 5.95 11.99
CA SER A 17 -25.64 4.71 12.59
C SER A 17 -25.73 4.83 14.11
N PRO A 18 -26.75 4.27 14.77
CA PRO A 18 -26.77 4.13 16.22
C PRO A 18 -25.74 3.09 16.74
N GLU A 19 -25.17 2.28 15.86
CA GLU A 19 -24.20 1.24 16.21
C GLU A 19 -22.79 1.83 16.32
N THR A 20 -22.24 1.81 17.53
CA THR A 20 -20.92 2.38 17.84
C THR A 20 -19.79 1.77 17.03
N ASN A 21 -19.87 0.46 16.72
CA ASN A 21 -18.87 -0.22 15.89
C ASN A 21 -18.86 0.30 14.46
N LEU A 22 -20.02 0.60 13.87
CA LEU A 22 -20.12 1.19 12.54
C LEU A 22 -19.59 2.62 12.52
N GLN A 23 -19.89 3.41 13.57
CA GLN A 23 -19.33 4.74 13.71
C GLN A 23 -17.80 4.69 13.84
N ALA A 24 -17.27 3.80 14.68
CA ALA A 24 -15.83 3.62 14.84
C ALA A 24 -15.15 3.23 13.51
N LEU A 25 -15.75 2.32 12.74
CA LEU A 25 -15.28 1.96 11.41
C LEU A 25 -15.25 3.16 10.45
N ALA A 26 -16.32 3.97 10.45
CA ALA A 26 -16.38 5.16 9.60
C ALA A 26 -15.32 6.19 10.00
N HIS A 27 -15.10 6.43 11.28
CA HIS A 27 -14.04 7.30 11.76
C HIS A 27 -12.65 6.78 11.40
N ALA A 28 -12.42 5.46 11.52
CA ALA A 28 -11.16 4.85 11.09
C ALA A 28 -10.91 5.07 9.59
N CYS A 29 -11.92 4.85 8.74
CA CYS A 29 -11.79 5.11 7.31
C CYS A 29 -11.49 6.57 7.00
N ILE A 30 -12.17 7.51 7.67
CA ILE A 30 -11.93 8.94 7.45
C ILE A 30 -10.52 9.34 7.89
N ALA A 31 -10.08 8.86 9.06
CA ALA A 31 -8.73 9.15 9.57
C ALA A 31 -7.64 8.58 8.65
N HIS A 32 -7.87 7.38 8.12
CA HIS A 32 -6.98 6.73 7.17
C HIS A 32 -6.79 7.59 5.91
N GLU A 33 -7.88 7.97 5.26
CA GLU A 33 -7.83 8.80 4.04
C GLU A 33 -7.30 10.22 4.30
N ALA A 34 -7.62 10.81 5.46
CA ALA A 34 -7.08 12.12 5.84
C ALA A 34 -5.55 12.07 6.01
N THR A 35 -5.01 10.96 6.52
CA THR A 35 -3.56 10.76 6.65
C THR A 35 -2.88 10.68 5.28
N HIS A 36 -3.48 10.02 4.29
CA HIS A 36 -2.97 10.03 2.92
C HIS A 36 -2.88 11.44 2.36
N VAL A 37 -3.92 12.25 2.53
CA VAL A 37 -3.93 13.66 2.07
C VAL A 37 -2.82 14.47 2.73
N GLU A 38 -2.61 14.31 4.04
CA GLU A 38 -1.54 14.98 4.76
C GLU A 38 -0.16 14.56 4.23
N HIS A 39 0.06 13.25 4.10
CA HIS A 39 1.32 12.69 3.60
C HIS A 39 1.61 13.13 2.17
N GLU A 40 0.66 13.05 1.26
CA GLU A 40 0.84 13.53 -0.10
C GLU A 40 1.19 15.01 -0.14
N GLY A 41 0.55 15.82 0.69
CA GLY A 41 0.86 17.23 0.83
C GLY A 41 2.30 17.46 1.31
N HIS A 42 2.80 16.67 2.24
CA HIS A 42 4.20 16.71 2.71
C HIS A 42 5.18 16.25 1.62
N LEU A 43 4.92 15.12 0.97
CA LEU A 43 5.76 14.57 -0.09
C LEU A 43 5.88 15.51 -1.27
N TYR A 44 4.77 16.14 -1.68
CA TYR A 44 4.77 17.13 -2.76
C TYR A 44 5.66 18.35 -2.43
N ARG A 45 5.64 18.82 -1.18
CA ARG A 45 6.49 19.93 -0.72
C ARG A 45 7.95 19.55 -0.61
N THR A 46 8.21 18.33 -0.13
CA THR A 46 9.58 17.85 0.13
C THR A 46 10.27 17.39 -1.15
N PHE A 47 9.53 16.80 -2.07
CA PHE A 47 10.06 16.20 -3.31
C PHE A 47 9.32 16.68 -4.57
N PRO A 48 9.27 18.01 -4.84
CA PRO A 48 8.48 18.57 -5.94
C PRO A 48 8.96 18.10 -7.32
N GLY A 49 10.20 17.61 -7.42
CA GLY A 49 10.78 17.10 -8.67
C GLY A 49 10.41 15.65 -9.00
N ILE A 50 9.90 14.90 -8.02
CA ILE A 50 9.61 13.46 -8.15
C ILE A 50 8.10 13.23 -8.16
N TYR A 51 7.40 13.89 -7.25
CA TYR A 51 5.96 13.74 -7.06
C TYR A 51 5.17 14.49 -8.17
N GLY A 52 4.15 13.85 -8.71
CA GLY A 52 3.29 14.44 -9.74
C GLY A 52 3.86 14.47 -11.16
N ARG A 53 5.05 13.89 -11.41
CA ARG A 53 5.57 13.70 -12.76
C ARG A 53 5.24 12.31 -13.29
N PRO A 54 4.97 12.15 -14.60
CA PRO A 54 4.82 10.84 -15.20
C PRO A 54 6.04 9.96 -14.91
N LEU A 55 5.81 8.70 -14.61
CA LEU A 55 6.87 7.70 -14.50
C LEU A 55 7.44 7.46 -15.90
N GLU A 56 8.71 7.82 -16.12
CA GLU A 56 9.40 7.42 -17.34
C GLU A 56 9.64 5.90 -17.27
N CYS A 57 9.18 5.18 -18.29
CA CYS A 57 9.42 3.76 -18.41
C CYS A 57 10.94 3.52 -18.43
N GLY A 58 11.44 2.72 -17.47
CA GLY A 58 12.86 2.34 -17.37
C GLY A 58 13.61 2.89 -16.17
N ASN A 59 13.09 3.86 -15.43
CA ASN A 59 13.75 4.34 -14.22
C ASN A 59 13.37 3.47 -12.99
N ARG A 60 14.10 2.35 -12.84
CA ARG A 60 13.88 1.38 -11.77
C ARG A 60 13.98 2.00 -10.36
N SER A 61 14.95 2.87 -10.16
CA SER A 61 15.16 3.53 -8.86
C SER A 61 13.97 4.40 -8.47
N ARG A 62 13.40 5.14 -9.44
CA ARG A 62 12.23 5.96 -9.21
C ARG A 62 10.99 5.12 -8.90
N GLN A 63 10.79 4.01 -9.60
CA GLN A 63 9.69 3.09 -9.33
C GLN A 63 9.79 2.47 -7.94
N THR A 64 11.01 2.06 -7.54
CA THR A 64 11.26 1.53 -6.20
C THR A 64 10.98 2.58 -5.12
N PHE A 65 11.41 3.82 -5.35
CA PHE A 65 11.17 4.94 -4.43
C PHE A 65 9.67 5.22 -4.25
N LEU A 66 8.91 5.30 -5.35
CA LEU A 66 7.46 5.53 -5.28
C LEU A 66 6.73 4.40 -4.57
N LYS A 67 7.08 3.14 -4.84
CA LYS A 67 6.52 2.00 -4.11
C LYS A 67 6.84 2.04 -2.61
N ALA A 68 8.06 2.45 -2.25
CA ALA A 68 8.42 2.61 -0.84
C ALA A 68 7.60 3.71 -0.16
N ILE A 69 7.32 4.81 -0.86
CA ILE A 69 6.44 5.87 -0.38
C ILE A 69 5.01 5.36 -0.20
N ASP A 70 4.48 4.61 -1.19
CA ASP A 70 3.13 4.05 -1.11
C ASP A 70 2.99 3.15 0.12
N VAL A 71 3.93 2.21 0.33
CA VAL A 71 3.94 1.32 1.50
C VAL A 71 4.04 2.12 2.81
N TRP A 72 4.89 3.14 2.85
CA TRP A 72 5.02 4.01 4.02
C TRP A 72 3.74 4.79 4.29
N SER A 73 3.09 5.32 3.26
CA SER A 73 1.84 6.06 3.37
C SER A 73 0.71 5.19 3.92
N GLU A 74 0.59 3.96 3.41
CA GLU A 74 -0.36 2.97 3.93
C GLU A 74 -0.10 2.62 5.40
N TYR A 75 1.16 2.36 5.77
CA TYR A 75 1.53 2.09 7.16
C TYR A 75 1.12 3.24 8.09
N ALA A 76 1.41 4.48 7.70
CA ALA A 76 1.11 5.64 8.51
C ALA A 76 -0.42 5.88 8.61
N ALA A 77 -1.16 5.67 7.52
CA ALA A 77 -2.61 5.76 7.51
C ALA A 77 -3.26 4.70 8.41
N CYS A 78 -2.81 3.44 8.33
CA CYS A 78 -3.25 2.38 9.23
C CYS A 78 -2.94 2.71 10.69
N ARG A 79 -1.74 3.20 10.98
CA ARG A 79 -1.34 3.58 12.35
C ARG A 79 -2.19 4.73 12.91
N SER A 80 -2.50 5.74 12.11
CA SER A 80 -3.33 6.88 12.52
C SER A 80 -4.77 6.46 12.78
N SER A 81 -5.31 5.56 11.97
CA SER A 81 -6.69 5.09 12.10
C SER A 81 -6.88 4.03 13.20
N ALA A 82 -5.82 3.38 13.64
CA ALA A 82 -5.85 2.31 14.65
C ALA A 82 -6.49 2.72 15.99
N SER A 83 -6.37 3.99 16.37
CA SER A 83 -6.96 4.51 17.61
C SER A 83 -8.49 4.44 17.62
N PHE A 84 -9.14 4.39 16.45
CA PHE A 84 -10.60 4.28 16.33
C PHE A 84 -11.10 2.83 16.38
N ARG A 85 -10.22 1.87 16.11
CA ARG A 85 -10.52 0.44 16.14
C ARG A 85 -9.30 -0.36 16.62
N PRO A 86 -8.96 -0.28 17.91
CA PRO A 86 -7.80 -0.97 18.44
C PRO A 86 -7.87 -2.50 18.26
N GLU A 87 -9.07 -3.08 18.28
CA GLU A 87 -9.31 -4.50 18.05
C GLU A 87 -8.98 -4.97 16.62
N ALA A 88 -9.00 -4.06 15.66
CA ALA A 88 -8.63 -4.38 14.29
C ALA A 88 -7.11 -4.49 14.08
N MET A 89 -6.29 -4.05 15.02
CA MET A 89 -4.83 -4.09 14.90
C MET A 89 -4.31 -5.52 14.81
N GLU A 90 -4.81 -6.42 15.66
CA GLU A 90 -4.42 -7.84 15.64
C GLU A 90 -4.84 -8.52 14.33
N GLU A 91 -6.01 -8.18 13.83
CA GLU A 91 -6.51 -8.68 12.55
C GLU A 91 -5.62 -8.22 11.39
N PHE A 92 -5.29 -6.93 11.35
CA PHE A 92 -4.40 -6.37 10.32
C PHE A 92 -2.99 -6.96 10.39
N GLU A 93 -2.43 -7.14 11.58
CA GLU A 93 -1.14 -7.78 11.78
C GLU A 93 -1.15 -9.20 11.21
N GLY A 94 -2.19 -9.98 11.53
CA GLY A 94 -2.34 -11.34 11.01
C GLY A 94 -2.49 -11.39 9.49
N ILE A 95 -3.22 -10.45 8.88
CA ILE A 95 -3.34 -10.35 7.41
C ILE A 95 -1.99 -9.97 6.80
N PHE A 96 -1.31 -8.97 7.37
CA PHE A 96 -0.02 -8.49 6.87
C PHE A 96 1.06 -9.57 6.93
N CYS A 97 1.18 -10.29 8.03
CA CYS A 97 2.14 -11.38 8.17
C CYS A 97 1.90 -12.49 7.14
N ARG A 98 0.65 -12.91 6.96
CA ARG A 98 0.30 -13.89 5.91
C ARG A 98 0.63 -13.40 4.51
N ALA A 99 0.30 -12.15 4.18
CA ALA A 99 0.60 -11.58 2.88
C ALA A 99 2.12 -11.50 2.61
N LEU A 100 2.92 -11.22 3.63
CA LEU A 100 4.38 -11.27 3.53
C LEU A 100 4.89 -12.68 3.28
N GLU A 101 4.44 -13.67 4.04
CA GLU A 101 4.83 -15.07 3.89
C GLU A 101 4.50 -15.58 2.47
N ASP A 102 3.28 -15.33 1.99
CA ASP A 102 2.83 -15.69 0.65
C ASP A 102 3.68 -15.00 -0.44
N SER A 103 4.00 -13.72 -0.25
CA SER A 103 4.82 -12.96 -1.18
C SER A 103 6.26 -13.48 -1.23
N PHE A 104 6.85 -13.83 -0.10
CA PHE A 104 8.18 -14.46 -0.02
C PHE A 104 8.19 -15.84 -0.69
N ALA A 105 7.19 -16.67 -0.43
CA ALA A 105 7.06 -17.98 -1.05
C ALA A 105 6.92 -17.87 -2.58
N ALA A 106 6.04 -16.99 -3.06
CA ALA A 106 5.83 -16.75 -4.49
C ALA A 106 7.11 -16.21 -5.17
N SER A 107 7.79 -15.26 -4.54
CA SER A 107 9.05 -14.69 -5.07
C SER A 107 10.15 -15.75 -5.15
N THR A 108 10.26 -16.59 -4.13
CA THR A 108 11.24 -17.69 -4.09
C THR A 108 10.98 -18.70 -5.20
N ALA A 109 9.70 -19.07 -5.41
CA ALA A 109 9.29 -19.97 -6.48
C ALA A 109 9.60 -19.40 -7.87
N GLN A 110 9.33 -18.11 -8.09
CA GLN A 110 9.65 -17.42 -9.36
C GLN A 110 11.16 -17.39 -9.63
N VAL A 111 11.97 -17.09 -8.62
CA VAL A 111 13.44 -17.11 -8.77
C VAL A 111 13.95 -18.51 -9.08
N ALA A 112 13.40 -19.55 -8.44
CA ALA A 112 13.76 -20.94 -8.71
C ALA A 112 13.41 -21.34 -10.14
N SER A 113 12.19 -21.04 -10.61
CA SER A 113 11.74 -21.26 -11.98
C SER A 113 12.65 -20.56 -12.99
N TYR A 114 12.93 -19.27 -12.79
CA TYR A 114 13.81 -18.51 -13.68
C TYR A 114 15.23 -19.10 -13.78
N ARG A 115 15.77 -19.61 -12.68
CA ARG A 115 17.10 -20.26 -12.67
C ARG A 115 17.09 -21.59 -13.44
N GLN A 116 16.00 -22.36 -13.32
CA GLN A 116 15.84 -23.61 -14.07
C GLN A 116 15.75 -23.32 -15.57
N ASP A 117 14.93 -22.37 -16.00
CA ASP A 117 14.75 -22.02 -17.41
C ASP A 117 16.06 -21.54 -18.05
N ARG A 118 16.87 -20.75 -17.35
CA ARG A 118 18.19 -20.34 -17.84
C ARG A 118 19.16 -21.49 -18.01
N ASN A 119 19.11 -22.51 -17.16
CA ASN A 119 19.97 -23.67 -17.25
C ASN A 119 19.62 -24.60 -18.44
N PHE A 120 18.34 -24.61 -18.86
CA PHE A 120 17.92 -25.37 -20.06
C PHE A 120 18.32 -24.68 -21.36
N GLY A 121 18.34 -23.34 -21.42
CA GLY A 121 18.74 -22.57 -22.59
C GLY A 121 20.23 -22.60 -22.90
N SER A 122 21.08 -23.05 -21.98
CA SER A 122 22.54 -23.09 -22.15
C SER A 122 23.08 -24.45 -22.65
N LYS A 123 22.22 -25.42 -22.98
CA LYS A 123 22.58 -26.77 -23.41
C LYS A 123 22.30 -27.09 -24.87
N GLU A 124 22.31 -26.11 -25.78
CA GLU A 124 22.42 -26.44 -27.20
C GLU A 124 23.90 -26.73 -27.49
N PRO A 125 24.24 -28.00 -27.89
CA PRO A 125 25.57 -28.27 -28.39
C PRO A 125 25.69 -27.61 -29.77
N MET A 126 26.69 -26.75 -29.92
CA MET A 126 27.14 -26.34 -31.24
C MET A 126 27.61 -27.61 -31.96
N THR A 127 26.82 -28.06 -32.93
CA THR A 127 27.23 -29.01 -33.99
C THR A 127 27.81 -28.24 -35.15
#